data_4ec38aea397646f225d01f24c86021dc
#
_entry.id   4ec38aea397646f225d01f24c86021dc
#
_cell.length_a   1.000
_cell.length_b   1.000
_cell.length_c   1.000
_cell.angle_alpha   90.00
_cell.angle_beta   90.00
_cell.angle_gamma   90.00
#
_symmetry.space_group_name_H-M   'P 1'
#
loop_
_entity.id
_entity.type
_entity.pdbx_description
1 polymer ?
#
loop_
_entity_poly.entity_id
_entity_poly.type
_entity_poly.pdbx_seq_one_letter_code
_entity_poly.pdbx_strand_id
1 'polypeptide(L)'
;MVDITDIDSIRKFVIDNNIKIIVNCAAYTNVDKAEEDYDTALEINYGGVCNLTDVCREFGIYLIHISTDYVFNGRSNRPYKTSSECDPIDSYGTTKRLGECYALEYEKAIVIRTSWLYSEYGKNFYTTMINRIIERKETNVVCDQVGSPTYARDLAEFIIFLIEKQDEEDIEAHTGLYHFTNNGCCSWYDFAASIEQLRKSKGRNDFIKPCKTSEYPTKAERPQYSVLDKTDLYEFPYEPRHWLAALRHCMMNDNKIKEH
;
A
#
# COMPACT_ATOMS: atom_id res chain seq x y z
N MET A 1 -14.45 7.91 -16.39
CA MET A 1 -13.94 7.13 -15.24
C MET A 1 -14.09 5.67 -15.62
N VAL A 2 -13.05 4.85 -15.44
CA VAL A 2 -13.10 3.42 -15.74
C VAL A 2 -13.48 2.68 -14.48
N ASP A 3 -14.47 1.80 -14.58
CA ASP A 3 -14.85 0.88 -13.51
C ASP A 3 -14.16 -0.47 -13.77
N ILE A 4 -13.33 -0.94 -12.82
CA ILE A 4 -12.59 -2.19 -12.98
C ILE A 4 -13.48 -3.43 -12.88
N THR A 5 -14.70 -3.31 -12.33
CA THR A 5 -15.67 -4.41 -12.26
C THR A 5 -16.44 -4.59 -13.58
N ASP A 6 -16.33 -3.63 -14.51
CA ASP A 6 -16.91 -3.69 -15.85
C ASP A 6 -15.80 -3.87 -16.92
N ILE A 7 -15.62 -5.10 -17.40
CA ILE A 7 -14.60 -5.47 -18.37
C ILE A 7 -14.74 -4.70 -19.70
N ASP A 8 -15.97 -4.40 -20.12
CA ASP A 8 -16.23 -3.69 -21.37
C ASP A 8 -15.84 -2.21 -21.25
N SER A 9 -16.01 -1.62 -20.07
CA SER A 9 -15.52 -0.27 -19.73
C SER A 9 -14.00 -0.20 -19.86
N ILE A 10 -13.26 -1.20 -19.33
CA ILE A 10 -11.80 -1.29 -19.42
C ILE A 10 -11.36 -1.44 -20.88
N ARG A 11 -11.94 -2.43 -21.60
CA ARG A 11 -11.63 -2.73 -23.00
C ARG A 11 -11.81 -1.52 -23.90
N LYS A 12 -12.96 -0.86 -23.76
CA LYS A 12 -13.25 0.37 -24.50
C LYS A 12 -12.21 1.46 -24.24
N PHE A 13 -11.84 1.68 -22.97
CA PHE A 13 -10.86 2.70 -22.63
C PHE A 13 -9.48 2.39 -23.19
N VAL A 14 -9.04 1.13 -23.18
CA VAL A 14 -7.77 0.68 -23.75
C VAL A 14 -7.72 0.96 -25.25
N ILE A 15 -8.78 0.62 -25.99
CA ILE A 15 -8.89 0.84 -27.45
C ILE A 15 -8.89 2.34 -27.77
N ASP A 16 -9.80 3.10 -27.14
CA ASP A 16 -10.02 4.52 -27.45
C ASP A 16 -8.77 5.39 -27.19
N ASN A 17 -7.90 4.96 -26.26
CA ASN A 17 -6.73 5.73 -25.82
C ASN A 17 -5.38 5.08 -26.17
N ASN A 18 -5.37 3.95 -26.88
CA ASN A 18 -4.15 3.20 -27.25
C ASN A 18 -3.22 2.95 -26.05
N ILE A 19 -3.81 2.46 -24.94
CA ILE A 19 -3.10 2.22 -23.69
C ILE A 19 -2.05 1.11 -23.88
N LYS A 20 -0.88 1.27 -23.27
CA LYS A 20 0.22 0.29 -23.29
C LYS A 20 0.50 -0.33 -21.93
N ILE A 21 0.18 0.39 -20.86
CA ILE A 21 0.42 -0.03 -19.48
C ILE A 21 -0.81 0.36 -18.66
N ILE A 22 -1.29 -0.55 -17.83
CA ILE A 22 -2.30 -0.27 -16.80
C ILE A 22 -1.63 -0.31 -15.43
N VAL A 23 -1.77 0.75 -14.64
CA VAL A 23 -1.38 0.78 -13.22
C VAL A 23 -2.66 0.68 -12.39
N ASN A 24 -2.89 -0.47 -11.79
CA ASN A 24 -4.06 -0.71 -10.94
C ASN A 24 -3.81 -0.29 -9.50
N CYS A 25 -4.30 0.90 -9.14
CA CYS A 25 -4.35 1.40 -7.75
C CYS A 25 -5.75 1.28 -7.15
N ALA A 26 -6.74 0.78 -7.89
CA ALA A 26 -8.10 0.60 -7.37
C ALA A 26 -8.17 -0.63 -6.46
N ALA A 27 -8.81 -0.48 -5.30
CA ALA A 27 -9.04 -1.55 -4.36
C ALA A 27 -10.15 -1.19 -3.36
N TYR A 28 -10.80 -2.20 -2.81
CA TYR A 28 -11.59 -2.10 -1.60
C TYR A 28 -10.62 -2.12 -0.41
N THR A 29 -10.38 -0.97 0.23
CA THR A 29 -9.32 -0.80 1.24
C THR A 29 -9.81 -0.67 2.68
N ASN A 30 -11.13 -0.73 2.91
CA ASN A 30 -11.68 -0.67 4.26
C ASN A 30 -11.62 -2.06 4.92
N VAL A 31 -10.51 -2.32 5.62
CA VAL A 31 -10.20 -3.63 6.22
C VAL A 31 -11.30 -4.12 7.15
N ASP A 32 -11.78 -3.27 8.09
CA ASP A 32 -12.83 -3.66 9.03
C ASP A 32 -14.19 -3.88 8.33
N LYS A 33 -14.51 -3.10 7.30
CA LYS A 33 -15.77 -3.25 6.58
C LYS A 33 -15.74 -4.47 5.66
N ALA A 34 -14.58 -4.91 5.18
CA ALA A 34 -14.44 -6.11 4.37
C ALA A 34 -14.91 -7.39 5.08
N GLU A 35 -14.86 -7.41 6.44
CA GLU A 35 -15.41 -8.51 7.24
C GLU A 35 -16.95 -8.63 7.14
N GLU A 36 -17.63 -7.53 6.85
CA GLU A 36 -19.10 -7.48 6.72
C GLU A 36 -19.56 -7.43 5.26
N ASP A 37 -18.68 -7.02 4.35
CA ASP A 37 -18.98 -6.72 2.94
C ASP A 37 -17.99 -7.49 2.03
N TYR A 38 -17.82 -8.79 2.36
CA TYR A 38 -16.85 -9.67 1.71
C TYR A 38 -17.08 -9.78 0.20
N ASP A 39 -18.34 -9.88 -0.24
CA ASP A 39 -18.68 -10.05 -1.65
C ASP A 39 -18.27 -8.83 -2.48
N THR A 40 -18.51 -7.62 -1.99
CA THR A 40 -18.07 -6.38 -2.66
C THR A 40 -16.54 -6.27 -2.63
N ALA A 41 -15.89 -6.64 -1.51
CA ALA A 41 -14.44 -6.66 -1.44
C ALA A 41 -13.84 -7.67 -2.43
N LEU A 42 -14.44 -8.85 -2.57
CA LEU A 42 -14.04 -9.89 -3.52
C LEU A 42 -14.25 -9.44 -4.97
N GLU A 43 -15.40 -8.85 -5.29
CA GLU A 43 -15.69 -8.32 -6.62
C GLU A 43 -14.65 -7.30 -7.07
N ILE A 44 -14.27 -6.37 -6.19
CA ILE A 44 -13.30 -5.31 -6.52
C ILE A 44 -11.87 -5.85 -6.51
N ASN A 45 -11.45 -6.52 -5.41
CA ASN A 45 -10.06 -6.91 -5.19
C ASN A 45 -9.62 -8.14 -5.99
N TYR A 46 -10.56 -8.98 -6.39
CA TYR A 46 -10.32 -10.16 -7.22
C TYR A 46 -10.97 -10.01 -8.61
N GLY A 47 -12.29 -9.88 -8.70
CA GLY A 47 -12.99 -9.77 -9.98
C GLY A 47 -12.48 -8.63 -10.86
N GLY A 48 -12.31 -7.42 -10.28
CA GLY A 48 -11.76 -6.29 -10.99
C GLY A 48 -10.32 -6.52 -11.47
N VAL A 49 -9.50 -7.24 -10.69
CA VAL A 49 -8.14 -7.61 -11.11
C VAL A 49 -8.15 -8.65 -12.21
N CYS A 50 -9.07 -9.63 -12.18
CA CYS A 50 -9.26 -10.56 -13.28
C CYS A 50 -9.60 -9.83 -14.58
N ASN A 51 -10.58 -8.94 -14.55
CA ASN A 51 -10.96 -8.13 -15.70
C ASN A 51 -9.79 -7.33 -16.29
N LEU A 52 -9.01 -6.68 -15.44
CA LEU A 52 -7.81 -5.94 -15.87
C LEU A 52 -6.77 -6.86 -16.50
N THR A 53 -6.50 -8.00 -15.88
CA THR A 53 -5.53 -8.98 -16.35
C THR A 53 -5.94 -9.57 -17.70
N ASP A 54 -7.23 -9.90 -17.86
CA ASP A 54 -7.76 -10.47 -19.10
C ASP A 54 -7.69 -9.46 -20.25
N VAL A 55 -8.03 -8.19 -20.00
CA VAL A 55 -7.86 -7.12 -20.99
C VAL A 55 -6.39 -6.90 -21.32
N CYS A 56 -5.50 -6.90 -20.32
CA CYS A 56 -4.06 -6.78 -20.58
C CYS A 56 -3.55 -7.93 -21.46
N ARG A 57 -3.99 -9.15 -21.20
CA ARG A 57 -3.65 -10.35 -21.99
C ARG A 57 -4.21 -10.26 -23.42
N GLU A 58 -5.46 -9.82 -23.58
CA GLU A 58 -6.12 -9.64 -24.87
C GLU A 58 -5.35 -8.66 -25.80
N PHE A 59 -4.85 -7.56 -25.23
CA PHE A 59 -4.15 -6.52 -25.99
C PHE A 59 -2.61 -6.59 -25.90
N GLY A 60 -2.05 -7.54 -25.17
CA GLY A 60 -0.60 -7.71 -25.00
C GLY A 60 0.08 -6.55 -24.26
N ILE A 61 -0.63 -5.85 -23.38
CA ILE A 61 -0.16 -4.67 -22.63
C ILE A 61 0.23 -5.03 -21.19
N TYR A 62 1.06 -4.18 -20.55
CA TYR A 62 1.57 -4.46 -19.20
C TYR A 62 0.55 -4.13 -18.11
N LEU A 63 0.57 -4.91 -17.03
CA LEU A 63 -0.19 -4.67 -15.81
C LEU A 63 0.74 -4.44 -14.63
N ILE A 64 0.65 -3.30 -13.97
CA ILE A 64 1.26 -3.07 -12.66
C ILE A 64 0.14 -3.08 -11.62
N HIS A 65 0.13 -4.08 -10.72
CA HIS A 65 -0.92 -4.24 -9.70
C HIS A 65 -0.38 -4.00 -8.29
N ILE A 66 -1.06 -3.13 -7.53
CA ILE A 66 -0.68 -2.84 -6.14
C ILE A 66 -1.39 -3.83 -5.22
N SER A 67 -0.59 -4.65 -4.52
CA SER A 67 -1.01 -5.59 -3.50
C SER A 67 -0.66 -5.07 -2.08
N THR A 68 -0.69 -5.93 -1.08
CA THR A 68 -0.63 -5.57 0.34
C THR A 68 0.22 -6.54 1.16
N ASP A 69 0.73 -6.07 2.29
CA ASP A 69 1.35 -6.87 3.35
C ASP A 69 0.35 -7.75 4.12
N TYR A 70 -0.95 -7.47 4.02
CA TYR A 70 -2.03 -8.27 4.65
C TYR A 70 -2.21 -9.66 4.03
N VAL A 71 -1.46 -10.01 3.00
CA VAL A 71 -1.36 -11.39 2.51
C VAL A 71 -0.64 -12.31 3.50
N PHE A 72 0.01 -11.77 4.52
CA PHE A 72 0.76 -12.50 5.55
C PHE A 72 0.02 -12.51 6.90
N ASN A 73 0.22 -13.58 7.69
CA ASN A 73 -0.45 -13.79 8.98
C ASN A 73 0.09 -12.96 10.16
N GLY A 74 1.19 -12.26 9.97
CA GLY A 74 1.77 -11.40 11.01
C GLY A 74 2.51 -12.12 12.14
N ARG A 75 2.80 -13.42 12.03
CA ARG A 75 3.43 -14.24 13.08
C ARG A 75 4.94 -14.40 12.94
N SER A 76 5.54 -13.78 11.91
CA SER A 76 7.00 -13.80 11.72
C SER A 76 7.72 -12.89 12.70
N ASN A 77 8.97 -13.20 12.99
CA ASN A 77 9.93 -12.32 13.68
C ASN A 77 11.03 -11.80 12.73
N ARG A 78 10.87 -12.01 11.44
CA ARG A 78 11.78 -11.58 10.37
C ARG A 78 10.96 -10.97 9.23
N PRO A 79 11.54 -10.06 8.43
CA PRO A 79 10.86 -9.53 7.25
C PRO A 79 10.37 -10.64 6.33
N TYR A 80 9.15 -10.50 5.83
CA TYR A 80 8.56 -11.43 4.87
C TYR A 80 9.19 -11.22 3.49
N LYS A 81 9.69 -12.29 2.90
CA LYS A 81 10.20 -12.32 1.52
C LYS A 81 9.05 -12.47 0.53
N THR A 82 9.27 -12.11 -0.74
CA THR A 82 8.31 -12.40 -1.83
C THR A 82 7.95 -13.88 -1.92
N SER A 83 8.91 -14.75 -1.61
CA SER A 83 8.75 -16.22 -1.55
C SER A 83 8.16 -16.75 -0.25
N SER A 84 7.89 -15.91 0.75
CA SER A 84 7.25 -16.36 2.00
C SER A 84 5.82 -16.83 1.74
N GLU A 85 5.40 -17.87 2.47
CA GLU A 85 4.04 -18.38 2.41
C GLU A 85 3.04 -17.29 2.80
N CYS A 86 2.01 -17.13 1.96
CA CYS A 86 0.90 -16.22 2.22
C CYS A 86 -0.19 -16.97 3.01
N ASP A 87 -0.62 -16.37 4.11
CA ASP A 87 -1.64 -16.91 5.02
C ASP A 87 -2.45 -15.73 5.60
N PRO A 88 -3.28 -15.06 4.78
CA PRO A 88 -4.03 -13.87 5.22
C PRO A 88 -5.02 -14.24 6.33
N ILE A 89 -5.13 -13.36 7.33
CA ILE A 89 -5.95 -13.58 8.53
C ILE A 89 -7.24 -12.76 8.55
N ASP A 90 -7.50 -11.99 7.50
CA ASP A 90 -8.68 -11.15 7.35
C ASP A 90 -9.22 -11.19 5.90
N SER A 91 -10.47 -10.73 5.73
CA SER A 91 -11.18 -10.71 4.47
C SER A 91 -10.51 -9.82 3.41
N TYR A 92 -9.95 -8.69 3.83
CA TYR A 92 -9.23 -7.79 2.94
C TYR A 92 -7.99 -8.48 2.36
N GLY A 93 -7.13 -9.02 3.21
CA GLY A 93 -5.91 -9.74 2.80
C GLY A 93 -6.23 -10.93 1.90
N THR A 94 -7.27 -11.69 2.23
CA THR A 94 -7.75 -12.84 1.43
C THR A 94 -8.15 -12.40 0.03
N THR A 95 -9.01 -11.40 -0.11
CA THR A 95 -9.47 -10.92 -1.42
C THR A 95 -8.35 -10.29 -2.25
N LYS A 96 -7.43 -9.57 -1.62
CA LYS A 96 -6.23 -9.02 -2.27
C LYS A 96 -5.29 -10.13 -2.76
N ARG A 97 -5.08 -11.18 -1.95
CA ARG A 97 -4.25 -12.32 -2.34
C ARG A 97 -4.80 -13.07 -3.56
N LEU A 98 -6.11 -13.24 -3.64
CA LEU A 98 -6.75 -13.88 -4.80
C LEU A 98 -6.49 -13.08 -6.09
N GLY A 99 -6.66 -11.75 -6.06
CA GLY A 99 -6.35 -10.89 -7.21
C GLY A 99 -4.86 -10.92 -7.58
N GLU A 100 -3.98 -10.88 -6.58
CA GLU A 100 -2.53 -10.99 -6.78
C GLU A 100 -2.16 -12.30 -7.50
N CYS A 101 -2.72 -13.45 -7.06
CA CYS A 101 -2.47 -14.74 -7.69
C CYS A 101 -2.86 -14.73 -9.17
N TYR A 102 -4.05 -14.21 -9.49
CA TYR A 102 -4.53 -14.16 -10.87
C TYR A 102 -3.67 -13.24 -11.75
N ALA A 103 -3.27 -12.08 -11.22
CA ALA A 103 -2.39 -11.17 -11.95
C ALA A 103 -1.04 -11.80 -12.26
N LEU A 104 -0.46 -12.57 -11.33
CA LEU A 104 0.83 -13.25 -11.50
C LEU A 104 0.82 -14.41 -12.52
N GLU A 105 -0.37 -14.88 -12.96
CA GLU A 105 -0.49 -15.84 -14.06
C GLU A 105 -0.26 -15.20 -15.44
N TYR A 106 -0.14 -13.86 -15.49
CA TYR A 106 0.13 -13.13 -16.71
C TYR A 106 1.59 -12.72 -16.79
N GLU A 107 2.27 -13.12 -17.87
CA GLU A 107 3.73 -12.93 -18.06
C GLU A 107 4.17 -11.46 -18.11
N LYS A 108 3.24 -10.54 -18.44
CA LYS A 108 3.51 -9.09 -18.46
C LYS A 108 2.93 -8.36 -17.23
N ALA A 109 2.78 -9.08 -16.12
CA ALA A 109 2.32 -8.46 -14.87
C ALA A 109 3.50 -8.19 -13.92
N ILE A 110 3.45 -7.02 -13.28
CA ILE A 110 4.26 -6.64 -12.13
C ILE A 110 3.31 -6.47 -10.95
N VAL A 111 3.50 -7.23 -9.91
CA VAL A 111 2.73 -7.10 -8.67
C VAL A 111 3.63 -6.52 -7.59
N ILE A 112 3.17 -5.42 -6.95
CA ILE A 112 3.92 -4.74 -5.92
C ILE A 112 3.15 -4.83 -4.61
N ARG A 113 3.63 -5.62 -3.64
CA ARG A 113 3.13 -5.58 -2.26
C ARG A 113 3.69 -4.36 -1.56
N THR A 114 2.82 -3.58 -0.96
CA THR A 114 3.18 -2.43 -0.13
C THR A 114 2.49 -2.49 1.22
N SER A 115 2.87 -1.62 2.15
CA SER A 115 2.27 -1.56 3.48
C SER A 115 2.09 -0.12 3.97
N TRP A 116 1.07 0.12 4.80
CA TRP A 116 0.87 1.36 5.54
C TRP A 116 0.97 2.63 4.65
N LEU A 117 0.31 2.55 3.48
CA LEU A 117 0.38 3.62 2.47
C LEU A 117 -0.25 4.91 3.01
N TYR A 118 0.48 6.02 2.91
CA TYR A 118 0.03 7.33 3.36
C TYR A 118 0.47 8.45 2.41
N SER A 119 -0.24 9.57 2.47
CA SER A 119 0.12 10.80 1.78
C SER A 119 -0.51 12.00 2.47
N GLU A 120 -0.17 13.21 2.03
CA GLU A 120 -0.84 14.47 2.37
C GLU A 120 -2.25 14.58 1.78
N TYR A 121 -2.63 13.68 0.87
CA TYR A 121 -3.92 13.68 0.17
C TYR A 121 -4.87 12.60 0.69
N GLY A 122 -6.15 12.87 0.60
CA GLY A 122 -7.21 11.91 0.92
C GLY A 122 -7.29 11.53 2.39
N LYS A 123 -8.02 10.44 2.68
CA LYS A 123 -8.18 9.90 4.03
C LYS A 123 -7.22 8.74 4.24
N ASN A 124 -6.27 8.90 5.14
CA ASN A 124 -5.31 7.87 5.54
C ASN A 124 -4.89 8.06 7.01
N PHE A 125 -4.00 7.20 7.52
CA PHE A 125 -3.55 7.28 8.91
C PHE A 125 -2.84 8.61 9.21
N TYR A 126 -1.92 9.06 8.34
CA TYR A 126 -1.19 10.32 8.51
C TYR A 126 -2.15 11.51 8.62
N THR A 127 -3.10 11.68 7.65
CA THR A 127 -4.05 12.80 7.68
C THR A 127 -4.99 12.73 8.88
N THR A 128 -5.31 11.52 9.35
CA THR A 128 -6.09 11.31 10.57
C THR A 128 -5.33 11.79 11.80
N MET A 129 -4.05 11.41 11.95
CA MET A 129 -3.20 11.85 13.08
C MET A 129 -2.96 13.35 13.05
N ILE A 130 -2.67 13.95 11.89
CA ILE A 130 -2.54 15.42 11.75
C ILE A 130 -3.79 16.12 12.26
N ASN A 131 -4.98 15.70 11.85
CA ASN A 131 -6.23 16.32 12.31
C ASN A 131 -6.42 16.18 13.83
N ARG A 132 -6.15 14.99 14.40
CA ARG A 132 -6.24 14.75 15.86
C ARG A 132 -5.28 15.65 16.65
N ILE A 133 -4.06 15.81 16.17
CA ILE A 133 -3.04 16.67 16.79
C ILE A 133 -3.44 18.15 16.69
N ILE A 134 -4.00 18.60 15.55
CA ILE A 134 -4.52 19.97 15.38
C ILE A 134 -5.66 20.24 16.36
N GLU A 135 -6.58 19.29 16.49
CA GLU A 135 -7.73 19.35 17.43
C GLU A 135 -7.30 19.20 18.91
N ARG A 136 -6.01 18.96 19.20
CA ARG A 136 -5.46 18.67 20.53
C ARG A 136 -6.18 17.51 21.23
N LYS A 137 -6.50 16.47 20.47
CA LYS A 137 -7.32 15.36 20.92
C LYS A 137 -6.43 14.19 21.33
N GLU A 138 -6.50 13.80 22.59
CA GLU A 138 -5.82 12.59 23.06
C GLU A 138 -6.26 11.38 22.22
N THR A 139 -5.30 10.60 21.76
CA THR A 139 -5.53 9.52 20.80
C THR A 139 -4.65 8.32 21.16
N ASN A 140 -5.29 7.21 21.50
CA ASN A 140 -4.61 5.95 21.72
C ASN A 140 -4.24 5.31 20.38
N VAL A 141 -2.99 4.86 20.26
CA VAL A 141 -2.46 4.24 19.05
C VAL A 141 -1.70 2.97 19.43
N VAL A 142 -1.96 1.89 18.70
CA VAL A 142 -1.36 0.57 18.98
C VAL A 142 0.16 0.59 18.84
N CYS A 143 0.86 0.02 19.82
CA CYS A 143 2.32 0.00 19.88
C CYS A 143 2.93 -1.40 19.69
N ASP A 144 2.10 -2.44 19.55
CA ASP A 144 2.46 -3.84 19.39
C ASP A 144 2.16 -4.42 18.00
N GLN A 145 1.88 -3.54 17.02
CA GLN A 145 1.84 -3.87 15.61
C GLN A 145 2.98 -3.15 14.90
N VAL A 146 3.84 -3.91 14.19
CA VAL A 146 5.06 -3.42 13.55
C VAL A 146 5.00 -3.62 12.04
N GLY A 147 5.27 -2.56 11.31
CA GLY A 147 5.30 -2.54 9.84
C GLY A 147 6.22 -1.45 9.30
N SER A 148 6.15 -1.21 8.01
CA SER A 148 6.91 -0.16 7.34
C SER A 148 5.96 0.85 6.69
N PRO A 149 5.87 2.10 7.18
CA PRO A 149 5.08 3.12 6.51
C PRO A 149 5.63 3.40 5.10
N THR A 150 4.73 3.54 4.12
CA THR A 150 5.10 3.85 2.74
C THR A 150 4.48 5.17 2.30
N TYR A 151 5.32 6.14 1.95
CA TYR A 151 4.86 7.38 1.35
C TYR A 151 4.41 7.12 -0.09
N ALA A 152 3.16 7.43 -0.41
CA ALA A 152 2.56 7.12 -1.70
C ALA A 152 3.32 7.74 -2.89
N ARG A 153 3.95 8.90 -2.68
CA ARG A 153 4.81 9.53 -3.68
C ARG A 153 6.04 8.67 -4.00
N ASP A 154 6.68 8.07 -2.98
CA ASP A 154 7.86 7.22 -3.19
C ASP A 154 7.49 5.96 -3.96
N LEU A 155 6.32 5.36 -3.67
CA LEU A 155 5.80 4.25 -4.46
C LEU A 155 5.48 4.68 -5.90
N ALA A 156 4.89 5.87 -6.09
CA ALA A 156 4.61 6.39 -7.43
C ALA A 156 5.90 6.67 -8.23
N GLU A 157 6.93 7.22 -7.60
CA GLU A 157 8.26 7.42 -8.20
C GLU A 157 8.89 6.09 -8.62
N PHE A 158 8.75 5.03 -7.81
CA PHE A 158 9.20 3.68 -8.17
C PHE A 158 8.40 3.09 -9.35
N ILE A 159 7.08 3.26 -9.37
CA ILE A 159 6.24 2.81 -10.50
C ILE A 159 6.64 3.53 -11.79
N ILE A 160 6.87 4.85 -11.73
CA ILE A 160 7.35 5.63 -12.89
C ILE A 160 8.71 5.11 -13.37
N PHE A 161 9.64 4.85 -12.44
CA PHE A 161 10.92 4.24 -12.77
C PHE A 161 10.76 2.89 -13.50
N LEU A 162 9.85 2.02 -13.04
CA LEU A 162 9.56 0.76 -13.73
C LEU A 162 8.98 1.00 -15.14
N ILE A 163 8.09 1.98 -15.31
CA ILE A 163 7.49 2.33 -16.61
C ILE A 163 8.56 2.86 -17.59
N GLU A 164 9.44 3.75 -17.12
CA GLU A 164 10.52 4.30 -17.95
C GLU A 164 11.52 3.23 -18.40
N LYS A 165 11.77 2.24 -17.55
CA LYS A 165 12.61 1.08 -17.91
C LYS A 165 11.96 0.19 -18.97
N GLN A 166 10.67 0.28 -19.11
CA GLN A 166 9.90 -0.52 -20.07
C GLN A 166 10.07 -0.07 -21.53
N ASP A 167 10.48 1.15 -21.79
CA ASP A 167 10.77 1.65 -23.14
C ASP A 167 12.18 1.23 -23.66
N GLU A 168 13.04 0.72 -22.77
CA GLU A 168 14.36 0.17 -23.10
C GLU A 168 14.23 -1.36 -23.21
N GLU A 169 14.76 -2.02 -24.24
CA GLU A 169 14.58 -3.40 -24.73
C GLU A 169 14.59 -4.56 -23.69
N ASP A 170 14.49 -4.30 -22.38
CA ASP A 170 14.73 -5.26 -21.28
C ASP A 170 13.52 -5.49 -20.36
N ILE A 171 12.32 -5.27 -20.84
CA ILE A 171 11.06 -5.30 -20.09
C ILE A 171 10.69 -6.66 -19.49
N GLU A 172 10.91 -7.73 -20.27
CA GLU A 172 10.55 -9.09 -19.85
C GLU A 172 11.35 -9.54 -18.61
N ALA A 173 12.50 -8.89 -18.35
CA ALA A 173 13.33 -9.15 -17.19
C ALA A 173 12.75 -8.67 -15.85
N HIS A 174 11.74 -7.79 -15.87
CA HIS A 174 11.24 -7.12 -14.66
C HIS A 174 9.78 -7.43 -14.30
N THR A 175 9.17 -8.44 -14.94
CA THR A 175 7.85 -8.93 -14.54
C THR A 175 7.94 -9.80 -13.28
N GLY A 176 6.83 -9.92 -12.55
CA GLY A 176 6.77 -10.75 -11.34
C GLY A 176 6.35 -10.00 -10.08
N LEU A 177 6.78 -10.52 -8.93
CA LEU A 177 6.35 -10.06 -7.61
C LEU A 177 7.47 -9.32 -6.89
N TYR A 178 7.18 -8.11 -6.43
CA TYR A 178 8.09 -7.27 -5.67
C TYR A 178 7.47 -6.77 -4.37
N HIS A 179 8.32 -6.44 -3.40
CA HIS A 179 7.95 -5.73 -2.19
C HIS A 179 8.49 -4.30 -2.27
N PHE A 180 7.62 -3.30 -2.08
CA PHE A 180 8.04 -1.91 -2.00
C PHE A 180 7.47 -1.23 -0.76
N THR A 181 8.35 -0.80 0.16
CA THR A 181 8.03 0.10 1.28
C THR A 181 9.19 1.06 1.49
N ASN A 182 8.99 2.14 2.22
CA ASN A 182 10.13 2.91 2.72
C ASN A 182 11.01 2.04 3.65
N ASN A 183 12.30 2.34 3.73
CA ASN A 183 13.25 1.59 4.55
C ASN A 183 13.00 1.80 6.04
N GLY A 184 13.36 0.77 6.84
CA GLY A 184 13.11 0.74 8.29
C GLY A 184 11.70 0.24 8.63
N CYS A 185 11.44 0.11 9.91
CA CYS A 185 10.14 -0.31 10.45
C CYS A 185 9.85 0.46 11.75
N CYS A 186 8.58 0.51 12.14
CA CYS A 186 8.13 1.12 13.38
C CYS A 186 6.77 0.55 13.78
N SER A 187 6.31 0.84 15.00
CA SER A 187 4.91 0.62 15.37
C SER A 187 4.01 1.76 14.84
N TRP A 188 2.69 1.52 14.81
CA TRP A 188 1.74 2.61 14.52
C TRP A 188 1.90 3.77 15.52
N TYR A 189 2.19 3.44 16.79
CA TYR A 189 2.46 4.46 17.82
C TYR A 189 3.71 5.27 17.48
N ASP A 190 4.83 4.63 17.11
CA ASP A 190 6.06 5.33 16.74
C ASP A 190 5.85 6.25 15.54
N PHE A 191 5.05 5.79 14.55
CA PHE A 191 4.70 6.59 13.39
C PHE A 191 3.87 7.82 13.79
N ALA A 192 2.82 7.66 14.59
CA ALA A 192 1.97 8.75 15.08
C ALA A 192 2.75 9.73 15.98
N ALA A 193 3.58 9.22 16.89
CA ALA A 193 4.43 10.04 17.77
C ALA A 193 5.46 10.85 16.97
N SER A 194 6.00 10.27 15.87
CA SER A 194 6.91 10.97 14.97
C SER A 194 6.20 12.10 14.22
N ILE A 195 4.95 11.91 13.78
CA ILE A 195 4.11 12.96 13.19
C ILE A 195 3.94 14.10 14.19
N GLU A 196 3.58 13.78 15.44
CA GLU A 196 3.42 14.77 16.51
C GLU A 196 4.75 15.51 16.79
N GLN A 197 5.85 14.78 16.92
CA GLN A 197 7.16 15.34 17.19
C GLN A 197 7.64 16.28 16.08
N LEU A 198 7.50 15.91 14.83
CA LEU A 198 7.93 16.70 13.67
C LEU A 198 7.08 17.96 13.48
N ARG A 199 5.82 17.92 13.89
CA ARG A 199 4.92 19.08 13.83
C ARG A 199 5.19 20.13 14.93
N LYS A 200 5.96 19.80 15.98
CA LYS A 200 6.15 20.69 17.15
C LYS A 200 6.66 22.09 16.79
N SER A 201 5.76 23.06 16.89
CA SER A 201 6.08 24.45 17.18
C SER A 201 5.93 24.68 18.69
N LYS A 202 7.04 24.83 19.43
CA LYS A 202 7.11 25.28 20.82
C LYS A 202 6.04 24.73 21.79
N GLY A 203 6.32 23.59 22.42
CA GLY A 203 5.55 23.04 23.53
C GLY A 203 5.56 21.51 23.52
N ARG A 204 5.51 20.88 24.70
CA ARG A 204 5.38 19.43 24.84
C ARG A 204 3.89 19.12 24.67
N ASN A 205 3.54 18.56 23.51
CA ASN A 205 2.19 18.04 23.25
C ASN A 205 2.30 16.52 23.31
N ASP A 206 1.65 15.89 24.25
CA ASP A 206 1.62 14.42 24.42
C ASP A 206 0.21 13.92 24.16
N PHE A 207 -0.34 14.22 22.97
CA PHE A 207 -1.69 13.80 22.60
C PHE A 207 -1.74 12.33 22.13
N ILE A 208 -0.61 11.84 21.59
CA ILE A 208 -0.50 10.45 21.12
C ILE A 208 -0.07 9.56 22.30
N LYS A 209 -0.89 8.58 22.63
CA LYS A 209 -0.67 7.63 23.72
C LYS A 209 -0.54 6.21 23.20
N PRO A 210 0.42 5.40 23.71
CA PRO A 210 0.50 4.00 23.32
C PRO A 210 -0.64 3.19 23.96
N CYS A 211 -1.16 2.22 23.21
CA CYS A 211 -2.03 1.17 23.73
C CYS A 211 -1.65 -0.18 23.10
N LYS A 212 -2.13 -1.27 23.64
CA LYS A 212 -1.98 -2.60 23.04
C LYS A 212 -3.14 -2.89 22.08
N THR A 213 -2.93 -3.81 21.15
CA THR A 213 -3.98 -4.30 20.25
C THR A 213 -5.20 -4.79 21.04
N SER A 214 -4.99 -5.47 22.20
CA SER A 214 -6.06 -5.93 23.08
C SER A 214 -6.91 -4.82 23.70
N GLU A 215 -6.40 -3.59 23.74
CA GLU A 215 -7.10 -2.39 24.24
C GLU A 215 -7.79 -1.58 23.12
N TYR A 216 -7.57 -1.98 21.87
CA TYR A 216 -8.10 -1.32 20.68
C TYR A 216 -8.85 -2.35 19.79
N PRO A 217 -10.03 -2.81 20.19
CA PRO A 217 -10.75 -3.84 19.44
C PRO A 217 -11.14 -3.35 18.05
N THR A 218 -10.88 -4.16 17.05
CA THR A 218 -11.25 -3.96 15.64
C THR A 218 -11.98 -5.19 15.13
N LYS A 219 -12.80 -5.05 14.06
CA LYS A 219 -13.52 -6.19 13.48
C LYS A 219 -12.59 -7.16 12.81
N ALA A 220 -11.68 -6.65 11.99
CA ALA A 220 -10.65 -7.44 11.35
C ALA A 220 -9.48 -7.69 12.30
N GLU A 221 -8.95 -8.90 12.32
CA GLU A 221 -7.66 -9.20 12.92
C GLU A 221 -6.55 -8.56 12.09
N ARG A 222 -5.58 -7.91 12.74
CA ARG A 222 -4.47 -7.25 12.06
C ARG A 222 -3.15 -7.96 12.34
N PRO A 223 -2.26 -8.09 11.32
CA PRO A 223 -0.94 -8.66 11.51
C PRO A 223 -0.15 -7.90 12.60
N GLN A 224 0.41 -8.63 13.56
CA GLN A 224 1.30 -8.03 14.57
C GLN A 224 2.63 -7.59 13.98
N TYR A 225 3.10 -8.31 12.96
CA TYR A 225 4.34 -8.00 12.26
C TYR A 225 4.13 -8.15 10.75
N SER A 226 4.30 -7.06 10.00
CA SER A 226 4.09 -7.07 8.54
C SER A 226 5.24 -6.43 7.74
N VAL A 227 6.45 -6.40 8.33
CA VAL A 227 7.62 -5.87 7.64
C VAL A 227 7.96 -6.71 6.42
N LEU A 228 8.09 -6.05 5.27
CA LEU A 228 8.42 -6.68 4.00
C LEU A 228 9.94 -6.65 3.75
N ASP A 229 10.51 -7.78 3.35
CA ASP A 229 11.88 -7.88 2.82
C ASP A 229 11.90 -7.27 1.42
N LYS A 230 12.89 -6.44 1.14
CA LYS A 230 13.04 -5.71 -0.11
C LYS A 230 14.32 -6.07 -0.86
N THR A 231 14.92 -7.22 -0.55
CA THR A 231 16.15 -7.66 -1.21
C THR A 231 16.00 -7.80 -2.72
N ASP A 232 14.78 -8.11 -3.20
CA ASP A 232 14.50 -8.21 -4.64
C ASP A 232 14.58 -6.84 -5.35
N LEU A 233 14.49 -5.71 -4.60
CA LEU A 233 14.70 -4.38 -5.18
C LEU A 233 16.18 -4.05 -5.48
N TYR A 234 17.12 -4.83 -4.94
CA TYR A 234 18.56 -4.62 -5.24
C TYR A 234 18.93 -4.92 -6.70
N GLU A 235 18.04 -5.57 -7.44
CA GLU A 235 18.19 -5.75 -8.89
C GLU A 235 18.00 -4.42 -9.65
N PHE A 236 17.36 -3.42 -9.01
CA PHE A 236 17.14 -2.10 -9.56
C PHE A 236 18.13 -1.09 -8.96
N PRO A 237 18.61 -0.10 -9.74
CA PRO A 237 19.35 1.04 -9.21
C PRO A 237 18.39 2.04 -8.52
N TYR A 238 17.56 1.52 -7.60
CA TYR A 238 16.54 2.28 -6.86
C TYR A 238 16.57 1.91 -5.39
N GLU A 239 16.87 2.87 -4.51
CA GLU A 239 16.89 2.69 -3.07
C GLU A 239 15.77 3.49 -2.39
N PRO A 240 14.79 2.82 -1.77
CA PRO A 240 13.74 3.50 -1.01
C PRO A 240 14.33 4.28 0.15
N ARG A 241 13.92 5.54 0.32
CA ARG A 241 14.36 6.33 1.48
C ARG A 241 13.85 5.75 2.80
N HIS A 242 14.50 6.06 3.91
CA HIS A 242 14.02 5.65 5.24
C HIS A 242 12.66 6.29 5.56
N TRP A 243 11.74 5.56 6.22
CA TRP A 243 10.36 6.00 6.47
C TRP A 243 10.27 7.35 7.18
N LEU A 244 11.19 7.65 8.12
CA LEU A 244 11.21 8.94 8.81
C LEU A 244 11.62 10.10 7.89
N ALA A 245 12.49 9.86 6.91
CA ALA A 245 12.83 10.84 5.88
C ALA A 245 11.66 11.06 4.92
N ALA A 246 10.96 9.97 4.54
CA ALA A 246 9.74 10.02 3.75
C ALA A 246 8.62 10.80 4.46
N LEU A 247 8.43 10.57 5.77
CA LEU A 247 7.47 11.33 6.59
C LEU A 247 7.80 12.83 6.60
N ARG A 248 9.06 13.20 6.80
CA ARG A 248 9.48 14.61 6.74
C ARG A 248 9.17 15.22 5.37
N HIS A 249 9.42 14.48 4.30
CA HIS A 249 9.12 14.94 2.94
C HIS A 249 7.62 15.13 2.71
N CYS A 250 6.78 14.19 3.15
CA CYS A 250 5.33 14.32 3.13
C CYS A 250 4.87 15.59 3.88
N MET A 251 5.37 15.80 5.10
CA MET A 251 5.01 16.95 5.92
C MET A 251 5.43 18.29 5.30
N MET A 252 6.58 18.35 4.62
CA MET A 252 7.00 19.55 3.88
C MET A 252 6.08 19.88 2.70
N ASN A 253 5.43 18.88 2.11
CA ASN A 253 4.50 19.05 1.01
C ASN A 253 3.05 19.28 1.47
N ASP A 254 2.74 19.02 2.75
CA ASP A 254 1.39 19.20 3.29
C ASP A 254 1.07 20.69 3.55
N ASN A 255 0.15 21.23 2.77
CA ASN A 255 -0.28 22.62 2.90
C ASN A 255 -0.99 22.89 4.24
N LYS A 256 -1.66 21.91 4.84
CA LYS A 256 -2.33 22.06 6.15
C LYS A 256 -1.35 22.31 7.29
N ILE A 257 -0.10 21.86 7.15
CA ILE A 257 0.96 22.09 8.14
C ILE A 257 1.56 23.48 7.98
N LYS A 258 1.60 24.00 6.74
CA LYS A 258 2.17 25.32 6.44
C LYS A 258 1.29 26.47 6.91
N GLU A 259 -0.02 26.23 7.10
CA GLU A 259 -1.01 27.25 7.47
C GLU A 259 -1.20 27.39 9.00
N HIS A 260 -0.56 26.51 9.81
CA HIS A 260 -0.69 26.45 11.27
C HIS A 260 0.67 26.31 11.96
#